data_9ab2e8dc4f0c343e0304fc4a81631756
#
_entry.id   9ab2e8dc4f0c343e0304fc4a81631756
#
_cell.length_a   1.000
_cell.length_b   1.000
_cell.length_c   1.000
_cell.angle_alpha   90.00
_cell.angle_beta   90.00
_cell.angle_gamma   90.00
#
_symmetry.space_group_name_H-M   'P 1'
#
loop_
_entity.id
_entity.type
_entity.pdbx_description
1 polymer ?
#
loop_
_entity_poly.entity_id
_entity_poly.type
_entity_poly.pdbx_seq_one_letter_code
_entity_poly.pdbx_strand_id
1 'polypeptide(L)'
;LRQAAGWGMKTLLGLALGFHLIQGMILPYVDALKNGSVQKLMSLIPGVGQGAAALTQVLLGSGVLIKNAMGMAAVVILAAVTAVPAAKLLLLMLLYRLLAVLLEPVCDRRLVACVTAAADGHRMLLQIVMTAAFLLVITVALVCAGTNVTYYA
;
A
#
# COMPACT_ATOMS: atom_id res chain seq x y z
N LEU A 1 18.99 3.84 20.62
CA LEU A 1 17.58 4.04 20.25
C LEU A 1 17.38 4.20 18.73
N ARG A 2 18.13 5.09 18.06
CA ARG A 2 18.00 5.38 16.62
C ARG A 2 18.29 4.15 15.73
N GLN A 3 19.32 3.38 16.09
CA GLN A 3 19.71 2.17 15.34
C GLN A 3 18.71 1.02 15.53
N ALA A 4 18.17 0.86 16.75
CA ALA A 4 17.13 -0.12 17.04
C ALA A 4 15.81 0.19 16.34
N ALA A 5 15.41 1.47 16.31
CA ALA A 5 14.20 1.88 15.58
C ALA A 5 14.32 1.65 14.05
N GLY A 6 15.50 1.95 13.48
CA GLY A 6 15.77 1.71 12.05
C GLY A 6 15.80 0.21 11.70
N TRP A 7 16.34 -0.62 12.59
CA TRP A 7 16.36 -2.06 12.42
C TRP A 7 14.95 -2.66 12.54
N GLY A 8 14.21 -2.26 13.59
CA GLY A 8 12.82 -2.70 13.78
C GLY A 8 11.90 -2.35 12.60
N MET A 9 12.10 -1.17 12.01
CA MET A 9 11.29 -0.74 10.85
C MET A 9 11.62 -1.55 9.60
N LYS A 10 12.89 -1.90 9.36
CA LYS A 10 13.28 -2.76 8.23
C LYS A 10 12.76 -4.19 8.39
N THR A 11 12.78 -4.75 9.60
CA THR A 11 12.23 -6.08 9.87
C THR A 11 10.71 -6.13 9.73
N LEU A 12 9.99 -5.12 10.25
CA LEU A 12 8.53 -5.00 10.05
C LEU A 12 8.16 -4.89 8.57
N LEU A 13 8.91 -4.08 7.81
CA LEU A 13 8.69 -3.93 6.37
C LEU A 13 8.96 -5.25 5.63
N GLY A 14 10.04 -5.96 5.98
CA GLY A 14 10.36 -7.26 5.40
C GLY A 14 9.30 -8.32 5.71
N LEU A 15 8.79 -8.37 6.95
CA LEU A 15 7.70 -9.28 7.35
C LEU A 15 6.39 -8.93 6.63
N ALA A 16 6.04 -7.65 6.57
CA ALA A 16 4.82 -7.22 5.90
C ALA A 16 4.87 -7.53 4.40
N LEU A 17 6.00 -7.26 3.72
CA LEU A 17 6.18 -7.62 2.32
C LEU A 17 6.16 -9.14 2.10
N GLY A 18 6.82 -9.93 2.95
CA GLY A 18 6.78 -11.38 2.90
C GLY A 18 5.37 -11.92 3.04
N PHE A 19 4.60 -11.42 3.99
CA PHE A 19 3.21 -11.80 4.19
C PHE A 19 2.31 -11.41 2.99
N HIS A 20 2.53 -10.23 2.41
CA HIS A 20 1.82 -9.77 1.22
C HIS A 20 2.14 -10.62 -0.02
N LEU A 21 3.39 -11.05 -0.19
CA LEU A 21 3.76 -11.95 -1.29
C LEU A 21 3.07 -13.31 -1.16
N ILE A 22 3.02 -13.88 0.06
CA ILE A 22 2.30 -15.13 0.32
C ILE A 22 0.81 -14.98 0.02
N GLN A 23 0.17 -13.90 0.49
CA GLN A 23 -1.24 -13.62 0.18
C GLN A 23 -1.48 -13.45 -1.33
N GLY A 24 -0.60 -12.74 -2.03
CA GLY A 24 -0.69 -12.53 -3.48
C GLY A 24 -0.56 -13.83 -4.27
N MET A 25 0.14 -14.83 -3.75
CA MET A 25 0.24 -16.15 -4.39
C MET A 25 -0.99 -17.04 -4.09
N ILE A 26 -1.56 -16.97 -2.90
CA ILE A 26 -2.67 -17.83 -2.47
C ILE A 26 -4.02 -17.38 -3.07
N LEU A 27 -4.25 -16.07 -3.16
CA LEU A 27 -5.52 -15.50 -3.67
C LEU A 27 -5.92 -16.01 -5.07
N PRO A 28 -5.04 -16.04 -6.08
CA PRO A 28 -5.41 -16.52 -7.41
C PRO A 28 -5.79 -18.01 -7.43
N TYR A 29 -5.19 -18.84 -6.58
CA TYR A 29 -5.53 -20.27 -6.49
C TYR A 29 -6.92 -20.50 -5.90
N VAL A 30 -7.31 -19.73 -4.89
CA VAL A 30 -8.64 -19.85 -4.26
C VAL A 30 -9.74 -19.39 -5.20
N ASP A 31 -9.49 -18.33 -5.98
CA ASP A 31 -10.46 -17.81 -6.94
C ASP A 31 -10.60 -18.74 -8.17
N ALA A 32 -9.53 -19.33 -8.65
CA ALA A 32 -9.56 -20.32 -9.73
C ALA A 32 -10.39 -21.57 -9.34
N LEU A 33 -10.26 -22.04 -8.10
CA LEU A 33 -11.05 -23.17 -7.59
C LEU A 33 -12.55 -22.85 -7.49
N LYS A 34 -12.91 -21.64 -7.06
CA LYS A 34 -14.31 -21.21 -6.95
C LYS A 34 -14.98 -21.09 -8.33
N ASN A 35 -14.30 -20.46 -9.29
CA ASN A 35 -14.87 -20.21 -10.61
C ASN A 35 -14.96 -21.48 -11.46
N GLY A 36 -13.99 -22.39 -11.37
CA GLY A 36 -14.05 -23.69 -12.04
C GLY A 36 -15.22 -24.56 -11.57
N SER A 37 -15.59 -24.48 -10.30
CA SER A 37 -16.71 -25.23 -9.73
C SER A 37 -18.06 -24.65 -10.15
N VAL A 38 -18.20 -23.32 -10.18
CA VAL A 38 -19.45 -22.64 -10.58
C VAL A 38 -19.72 -22.83 -12.07
N GLN A 39 -18.69 -22.76 -12.90
CA GLN A 39 -18.80 -22.92 -14.35
C GLN A 39 -19.18 -24.37 -14.74
N LYS A 40 -18.62 -25.37 -14.02
CA LYS A 40 -19.00 -26.77 -14.19
C LYS A 40 -20.44 -27.06 -13.76
N LEU A 41 -20.92 -26.43 -12.69
CA LEU A 41 -22.30 -26.57 -12.22
C LEU A 41 -23.30 -25.92 -13.20
N MET A 42 -22.96 -24.80 -13.81
CA MET A 42 -23.82 -24.13 -14.83
C MET A 42 -23.88 -24.90 -16.15
N SER A 43 -22.80 -25.59 -16.53
CA SER A 43 -22.80 -26.42 -17.77
C SER A 43 -23.62 -27.71 -17.66
N LEU A 44 -24.03 -28.10 -16.46
CA LEU A 44 -24.89 -29.26 -16.22
C LEU A 44 -26.38 -29.01 -16.48
N ILE A 45 -26.81 -27.75 -16.71
CA ILE A 45 -28.19 -27.39 -16.99
C ILE A 45 -28.38 -27.26 -18.52
N PRO A 46 -28.89 -28.28 -19.25
CA PRO A 46 -29.09 -28.23 -20.67
C PRO A 46 -30.26 -27.25 -21.01
N GLY A 47 -30.00 -26.28 -21.85
CA GLY A 47 -31.01 -25.34 -22.38
C GLY A 47 -30.93 -23.89 -21.88
N VAL A 48 -30.25 -23.61 -20.75
CA VAL A 48 -30.09 -22.24 -20.21
C VAL A 48 -28.61 -21.77 -20.34
N GLY A 49 -27.72 -22.68 -20.73
CA GLY A 49 -26.28 -22.50 -20.61
C GLY A 49 -25.64 -21.37 -21.40
N GLN A 50 -26.10 -21.10 -22.65
CA GLN A 50 -25.40 -20.11 -23.48
C GLN A 50 -25.75 -18.65 -23.13
N GLY A 51 -27.02 -18.37 -22.85
CA GLY A 51 -27.47 -17.03 -22.47
C GLY A 51 -27.03 -16.66 -21.03
N ALA A 52 -27.16 -17.61 -20.10
CA ALA A 52 -26.74 -17.39 -18.72
C ALA A 52 -25.22 -17.28 -18.58
N ALA A 53 -24.43 -18.04 -19.35
CA ALA A 53 -22.97 -17.93 -19.37
C ALA A 53 -22.51 -16.56 -19.89
N ALA A 54 -23.12 -16.04 -20.96
CA ALA A 54 -22.80 -14.71 -21.48
C ALA A 54 -23.15 -13.59 -20.48
N LEU A 55 -24.30 -13.67 -19.80
CA LEU A 55 -24.69 -12.70 -18.77
C LEU A 55 -23.74 -12.76 -17.56
N THR A 56 -23.37 -13.96 -17.13
CA THR A 56 -22.43 -14.14 -16.02
C THR A 56 -21.05 -13.59 -16.36
N GLN A 57 -20.58 -13.77 -17.60
CA GLN A 57 -19.31 -13.24 -18.07
C GLN A 57 -19.30 -11.71 -18.13
N VAL A 58 -20.40 -11.09 -18.57
CA VAL A 58 -20.57 -9.63 -18.57
C VAL A 58 -20.64 -9.08 -17.15
N LEU A 59 -21.36 -9.74 -16.23
CA LEU A 59 -21.44 -9.35 -14.82
C LEU A 59 -20.10 -9.47 -14.13
N LEU A 60 -19.36 -10.55 -14.33
CA LEU A 60 -18.03 -10.74 -13.75
C LEU A 60 -17.04 -9.72 -14.34
N GLY A 61 -17.07 -9.48 -15.65
CA GLY A 61 -16.22 -8.49 -16.31
C GLY A 61 -16.48 -7.07 -15.81
N SER A 62 -17.76 -6.69 -15.66
CA SER A 62 -18.11 -5.38 -15.11
C SER A 62 -17.67 -5.23 -13.64
N GLY A 63 -17.79 -6.29 -12.85
CA GLY A 63 -17.31 -6.30 -11.45
C GLY A 63 -15.80 -6.09 -11.35
N VAL A 64 -15.01 -6.71 -12.22
CA VAL A 64 -13.55 -6.52 -12.29
C VAL A 64 -13.19 -5.08 -12.68
N LEU A 65 -13.89 -4.50 -13.67
CA LEU A 65 -13.67 -3.11 -14.09
C LEU A 65 -13.97 -2.11 -12.96
N ILE A 66 -15.10 -2.29 -12.26
CA ILE A 66 -15.47 -1.45 -11.12
C ILE A 66 -14.43 -1.55 -10.01
N LYS A 67 -13.99 -2.76 -9.69
CA LYS A 67 -13.00 -2.98 -8.64
C LYS A 67 -11.64 -2.35 -8.97
N ASN A 68 -11.18 -2.46 -10.22
CA ASN A 68 -9.96 -1.81 -10.69
C ASN A 68 -10.06 -0.28 -10.62
N ALA A 69 -11.18 0.28 -11.06
CA ALA A 69 -11.43 1.72 -10.98
C ALA A 69 -11.43 2.20 -9.53
N MET A 70 -12.08 1.48 -8.61
CA MET A 70 -12.07 1.78 -7.18
C MET A 70 -10.67 1.65 -6.56
N GLY A 71 -9.90 0.65 -6.96
CA GLY A 71 -8.52 0.48 -6.51
C GLY A 71 -7.61 1.62 -6.93
N MET A 72 -7.69 2.06 -8.19
CA MET A 72 -6.95 3.22 -8.69
C MET A 72 -7.38 4.50 -7.98
N ALA A 73 -8.67 4.72 -7.80
CA ALA A 73 -9.18 5.87 -7.05
C ALA A 73 -8.69 5.89 -5.61
N ALA A 74 -8.70 4.74 -4.93
CA ALA A 74 -8.19 4.60 -3.56
C ALA A 74 -6.70 4.95 -3.46
N VAL A 75 -5.86 4.50 -4.41
CA VAL A 75 -4.43 4.83 -4.44
C VAL A 75 -4.22 6.34 -4.63
N VAL A 76 -4.96 6.98 -5.54
CA VAL A 76 -4.85 8.43 -5.78
C VAL A 76 -5.27 9.23 -4.54
N ILE A 77 -6.40 8.86 -3.92
CA ILE A 77 -6.87 9.52 -2.70
C ILE A 77 -5.85 9.33 -1.57
N LEU A 78 -5.32 8.12 -1.39
CA LEU A 78 -4.32 7.84 -0.38
C LEU A 78 -3.04 8.65 -0.59
N ALA A 79 -2.57 8.74 -1.84
CA ALA A 79 -1.40 9.56 -2.18
C ALA A 79 -1.66 11.04 -1.84
N ALA A 80 -2.83 11.57 -2.19
CA ALA A 80 -3.20 12.95 -1.89
C ALA A 80 -3.28 13.21 -0.37
N VAL A 81 -3.92 12.31 0.38
CA VAL A 81 -4.06 12.43 1.84
C VAL A 81 -2.70 12.31 2.54
N THR A 82 -1.80 11.45 2.06
CA THR A 82 -0.47 11.24 2.66
C THR A 82 0.51 12.35 2.27
N ALA A 83 0.33 12.99 1.11
CA ALA A 83 1.21 14.06 0.65
C ALA A 83 1.23 15.27 1.61
N VAL A 84 0.08 15.64 2.18
CA VAL A 84 -0.03 16.78 3.10
C VAL A 84 0.78 16.58 4.39
N PRO A 85 0.62 15.50 5.17
CA PRO A 85 1.42 15.29 6.36
C PRO A 85 2.89 15.03 6.03
N ALA A 86 3.21 14.37 4.92
CA ALA A 86 4.58 14.15 4.48
C ALA A 86 5.28 15.49 4.17
N ALA A 87 4.62 16.38 3.44
CA ALA A 87 5.15 17.71 3.14
C ALA A 87 5.37 18.55 4.41
N LYS A 88 4.44 18.51 5.38
CA LYS A 88 4.60 19.21 6.67
C LYS A 88 5.80 18.67 7.46
N LEU A 89 5.95 17.36 7.57
CA LEU A 89 7.08 16.76 8.27
C LEU A 89 8.41 17.07 7.60
N LEU A 90 8.46 17.07 6.27
CA LEU A 90 9.63 17.41 5.50
C LEU A 90 10.02 18.88 5.70
N LEU A 91 9.04 19.79 5.66
CA LEU A 91 9.27 21.21 5.88
C LEU A 91 9.80 21.48 7.30
N LEU A 92 9.18 20.87 8.32
CA LEU A 92 9.63 21.00 9.72
C LEU A 92 11.04 20.45 9.89
N MET A 93 11.34 19.28 9.33
CA MET A 93 12.68 18.69 9.35
C MET A 93 13.71 19.66 8.77
N LEU A 94 13.39 20.30 7.65
CA LEU A 94 14.28 21.23 6.94
C LEU A 94 14.45 22.51 7.73
N LEU A 95 13.37 23.05 8.30
CA LEU A 95 13.42 24.23 9.19
C LEU A 95 14.29 23.99 10.42
N TYR A 96 14.12 22.88 11.12
CA TYR A 96 14.94 22.57 12.29
C TYR A 96 16.41 22.34 11.92
N ARG A 97 16.72 21.77 10.77
CA ARG A 97 18.10 21.65 10.28
C ARG A 97 18.73 23.01 9.97
N LEU A 98 17.98 23.86 9.30
CA LEU A 98 18.44 25.21 8.96
C LEU A 98 18.65 26.03 10.24
N LEU A 99 17.74 25.93 11.20
CA LEU A 99 17.87 26.57 12.50
C LEU A 99 19.10 26.06 13.26
N ALA A 100 19.39 24.77 13.24
CA ALA A 100 20.57 24.21 13.87
C ALA A 100 21.87 24.80 13.31
N VAL A 101 21.97 24.93 11.99
CA VAL A 101 23.13 25.53 11.31
C VAL A 101 23.27 27.02 11.65
N LEU A 102 22.19 27.78 11.74
CA LEU A 102 22.21 29.19 12.10
C LEU A 102 22.59 29.42 13.57
N LEU A 103 22.22 28.50 14.46
CA LEU A 103 22.53 28.59 15.89
C LEU A 103 23.97 28.14 16.21
N GLU A 104 24.59 27.36 15.34
CA GLU A 104 25.94 26.80 15.57
C GLU A 104 27.01 27.85 15.94
N PRO A 105 27.08 29.06 15.28
CA PRO A 105 28.10 30.06 15.62
C PRO A 105 27.77 30.88 16.86
N VAL A 106 26.51 30.86 17.37
CA VAL A 106 26.05 31.80 18.42
C VAL A 106 25.68 31.10 19.71
N CYS A 107 25.30 29.81 19.65
CA CYS A 107 24.72 29.08 20.76
C CYS A 107 25.60 27.95 21.26
N ASP A 108 25.35 27.56 22.53
CA ASP A 108 25.98 26.41 23.17
C ASP A 108 25.68 25.10 22.38
N ARG A 109 26.69 24.23 22.31
CA ARG A 109 26.60 22.90 21.66
C ARG A 109 25.41 22.07 22.16
N ARG A 110 24.97 22.28 23.40
CA ARG A 110 23.82 21.57 23.97
C ARG A 110 22.50 21.98 23.31
N LEU A 111 22.32 23.27 23.04
CA LEU A 111 21.13 23.79 22.35
C LEU A 111 21.09 23.34 20.92
N VAL A 112 22.21 23.42 20.20
CA VAL A 112 22.31 22.92 18.81
C VAL A 112 22.01 21.43 18.75
N ALA A 113 22.52 20.62 19.68
CA ALA A 113 22.23 19.19 19.77
C ALA A 113 20.74 18.90 19.98
N CYS A 114 20.04 19.72 20.78
CA CYS A 114 18.61 19.58 21.04
C CYS A 114 17.79 19.84 19.78
N VAL A 115 18.11 20.91 19.04
CA VAL A 115 17.45 21.27 17.77
C VAL A 115 17.71 20.22 16.69
N THR A 116 18.94 19.72 16.61
CA THR A 116 19.30 18.64 15.68
C THR A 116 18.55 17.33 16.01
N ALA A 117 18.40 17.01 17.28
CA ALA A 117 17.63 15.85 17.73
C ALA A 117 16.14 15.97 17.33
N ALA A 118 15.57 17.19 17.41
CA ALA A 118 14.22 17.44 16.95
C ALA A 118 14.08 17.22 15.41
N ALA A 119 15.04 17.72 14.62
CA ALA A 119 15.07 17.48 13.18
C ALA A 119 15.15 15.98 12.85
N ASP A 120 15.96 15.24 13.57
CA ASP A 120 16.09 13.78 13.41
C ASP A 120 14.80 13.03 13.81
N GLY A 121 14.07 13.52 14.82
CA GLY A 121 12.75 13.03 15.18
C GLY A 121 11.74 13.17 14.04
N HIS A 122 11.67 14.34 13.42
CA HIS A 122 10.78 14.57 12.25
C HIS A 122 11.19 13.71 11.05
N ARG A 123 12.49 13.48 10.83
CA ARG A 123 12.95 12.56 9.80
C ARG A 123 12.47 11.13 10.04
N MET A 124 12.52 10.65 11.28
CA MET A 124 12.01 9.31 11.62
C MET A 124 10.51 9.20 11.41
N LEU A 125 9.73 10.21 11.81
CA LEU A 125 8.29 10.26 11.58
C LEU A 125 7.97 10.25 10.09
N LEU A 126 8.66 11.05 9.28
CA LEU A 126 8.51 11.05 7.84
C LEU A 126 8.77 9.66 7.23
N GLN A 127 9.82 8.98 7.68
CA GLN A 127 10.15 7.64 7.21
C GLN A 127 9.05 6.63 7.57
N ILE A 128 8.45 6.70 8.76
CA ILE A 128 7.35 5.85 9.19
C ILE A 128 6.12 6.09 8.31
N VAL A 129 5.74 7.36 8.10
CA VAL A 129 4.59 7.73 7.27
C VAL A 129 4.75 7.24 5.83
N MET A 130 5.92 7.46 5.23
CA MET A 130 6.21 6.99 3.87
C MET A 130 6.20 5.47 3.76
N THR A 131 6.74 4.76 4.75
CA THR A 131 6.73 3.29 4.79
C THR A 131 5.31 2.75 4.91
N ALA A 132 4.49 3.33 5.79
CA ALA A 132 3.10 2.94 5.97
C ALA A 132 2.27 3.18 4.69
N ALA A 133 2.45 4.34 4.06
CA ALA A 133 1.79 4.66 2.79
C ALA A 133 2.18 3.67 1.68
N PHE A 134 3.47 3.35 1.57
CA PHE A 134 3.97 2.40 0.58
C PHE A 134 3.40 0.99 0.78
N LEU A 135 3.38 0.50 2.02
CA LEU A 135 2.77 -0.80 2.35
C LEU A 135 1.28 -0.83 2.00
N LEU A 136 0.56 0.25 2.27
CA LEU A 136 -0.87 0.34 1.98
C LEU A 136 -1.14 0.37 0.47
N VAL A 137 -0.31 1.07 -0.32
CA VAL A 137 -0.37 1.05 -1.80
C VAL A 137 -0.14 -0.36 -2.33
N ILE A 138 0.88 -1.08 -1.82
CA ILE A 138 1.15 -2.46 -2.22
C ILE A 138 -0.05 -3.36 -1.87
N THR A 139 -0.64 -3.20 -0.69
CA THR A 139 -1.82 -3.98 -0.28
C THR A 139 -2.97 -3.78 -1.25
N VAL A 140 -3.30 -2.53 -1.59
CA VAL A 140 -4.36 -2.21 -2.55
C VAL A 140 -4.03 -2.79 -3.94
N ALA A 141 -2.79 -2.64 -4.40
CA ALA A 141 -2.34 -3.16 -5.68
C ALA A 141 -2.47 -4.69 -5.76
N LEU A 142 -2.08 -5.42 -4.70
CA LEU A 142 -2.22 -6.88 -4.63
C LEU A 142 -3.67 -7.34 -4.61
N VAL A 143 -4.53 -6.65 -3.86
CA VAL A 143 -5.97 -6.95 -3.84
C VAL A 143 -6.58 -6.73 -5.23
N CYS A 144 -6.18 -5.69 -5.95
CA CYS A 144 -6.63 -5.45 -7.32
C CYS A 144 -6.06 -6.48 -8.31
N ALA A 145 -4.78 -6.83 -8.19
CA ALA A 145 -4.12 -7.80 -9.08
C ALA A 145 -4.64 -9.23 -8.89
N GLY A 146 -4.86 -9.66 -7.64
CA GLY A 146 -5.35 -11.01 -7.34
C GLY A 146 -6.70 -11.35 -7.96
N THR A 147 -7.49 -10.35 -8.34
CA THR A 147 -8.79 -10.55 -8.99
C THR A 147 -8.74 -10.49 -10.53
N ASN A 148 -7.62 -10.05 -11.11
CA ASN A 148 -7.46 -10.00 -12.56
C ASN A 148 -7.02 -11.34 -13.17
N VAL A 149 -6.37 -12.21 -12.40
CA VAL A 149 -5.86 -13.50 -12.89
C VAL A 149 -6.98 -14.45 -13.30
N THR A 150 -8.16 -14.31 -12.74
CA THR A 150 -9.33 -15.14 -13.03
C THR A 150 -9.92 -14.91 -14.44
N TYR A 151 -9.52 -13.83 -15.12
CA TYR A 151 -10.09 -13.47 -16.43
C TYR A 151 -9.29 -14.02 -17.62
N TYR A 152 -8.05 -14.48 -17.38
CA TYR A 152 -7.14 -14.95 -18.44
C TYR A 152 -6.90 -16.46 -18.44
N ALA A 153 -7.59 -17.20 -17.59
CA ALA A 153 -7.62 -18.67 -17.57
C ALA A 153 -8.99 -19.21 -18.03
#